data_64f4ac11d14b0ad911517eecf645fc4f
#
_entry.id   64f4ac11d14b0ad911517eecf645fc4f
#
_cell.length_a   1.000
_cell.length_b   1.000
_cell.length_c   1.000
_cell.angle_alpha   90.00
_cell.angle_beta   90.00
_cell.angle_gamma   90.00
#
_symmetry.space_group_name_H-M   'P 1'
#
loop_
_entity.id
_entity.type
_entity.pdbx_description
1 polymer ?
#
loop_
_entity_poly.entity_id
_entity_poly.type
_entity_poly.pdbx_seq_one_letter_code
_entity_poly.pdbx_strand_id
1 'polypeptide(L)'
;MKNLFTTVILLFSFIVNSQCIKGDCQNGEGTYKYIDEGTFVGVFKNGDAFKGVFTNTMFSKPIVFEGYFIDTDNGPVIDSSKKGKMIHFSNYELEGFITEIITDENGRKLYDWVLNGLGEKKFLTQNGGFQVEKGSFINNILNDENGTIIYSNGTKYFGGVVNGKRQGLGKETTPDGGIQRDGNWYDGEWIDANKNNPNAIPISFDGSSIMVDVDFNGTKIQMTLDTGASTTSLNKIEFYSLVALGQIKIKNEQDGSFTIANGDVVKGKIYVINKMKIGSYEIKNVELGVLGDKASNLLGLNALLQPTNSINIDINSGELSF
;
A
#
# COMPACT_ATOMS: atom_id res chain seq x y z
N MET A 1 -23.11 28.00 81.27
CA MET A 1 -22.61 26.74 80.76
C MET A 1 -23.03 26.70 79.33
N LYS A 2 -22.07 26.97 78.39
CA LYS A 2 -22.30 26.90 76.94
C LYS A 2 -21.72 25.58 76.44
N ASN A 3 -22.57 24.66 75.99
CA ASN A 3 -22.17 23.40 75.40
C ASN A 3 -21.68 23.68 73.97
N LEU A 4 -20.40 23.44 73.71
CA LEU A 4 -19.79 23.51 72.41
C LEU A 4 -19.97 22.13 71.76
N PHE A 5 -20.94 22.00 70.85
CA PHE A 5 -21.03 20.82 69.98
C PHE A 5 -19.98 20.91 68.87
N THR A 6 -18.93 20.14 69.03
CA THR A 6 -17.92 19.97 67.96
C THR A 6 -18.46 18.97 66.92
N THR A 7 -18.95 19.47 65.81
CA THR A 7 -19.32 18.62 64.63
C THR A 7 -18.06 18.20 63.96
N VAL A 8 -17.68 16.94 64.12
CA VAL A 8 -16.64 16.29 63.32
C VAL A 8 -17.21 16.02 61.93
N ILE A 9 -16.87 16.85 60.96
CA ILE A 9 -17.15 16.58 59.55
C ILE A 9 -16.09 15.54 59.11
N LEU A 10 -16.50 14.27 59.03
CA LEU A 10 -15.75 13.22 58.31
C LEU A 10 -15.83 13.53 56.82
N LEU A 11 -14.83 14.22 56.30
CA LEU A 11 -14.57 14.29 54.88
C LEU A 11 -14.16 12.88 54.40
N PHE A 12 -15.12 12.08 53.97
CA PHE A 12 -14.83 10.95 53.11
C PHE A 12 -14.33 11.52 51.78
N SER A 13 -13.05 11.74 51.66
CA SER A 13 -12.41 11.82 50.37
C SER A 13 -12.55 10.44 49.71
N PHE A 14 -13.51 10.31 48.81
CA PHE A 14 -13.50 9.24 47.85
C PHE A 14 -12.24 9.45 46.99
N ILE A 15 -11.13 8.87 47.44
CA ILE A 15 -9.96 8.71 46.59
C ILE A 15 -10.39 7.63 45.60
N VAL A 16 -10.84 8.09 44.46
CA VAL A 16 -11.06 7.21 43.28
C VAL A 16 -9.66 6.84 42.80
N ASN A 17 -9.17 5.69 43.22
CA ASN A 17 -7.78 5.27 42.96
C ASN A 17 -7.72 4.29 41.82
N SER A 18 -6.97 4.65 40.77
CA SER A 18 -6.32 3.65 39.91
C SER A 18 -5.49 2.74 40.79
N GLN A 19 -5.61 1.42 40.64
CA GLN A 19 -4.96 0.52 41.60
C GLN A 19 -4.54 -0.82 40.99
N CYS A 20 -3.44 -1.32 41.48
CA CYS A 20 -3.05 -2.70 41.29
C CYS A 20 -4.02 -3.61 42.05
N ILE A 21 -4.78 -4.42 41.35
CA ILE A 21 -5.77 -5.32 41.97
C ILE A 21 -5.26 -6.74 42.10
N LYS A 22 -4.17 -7.11 41.40
CA LYS A 22 -3.57 -8.44 41.48
C LYS A 22 -2.15 -8.42 40.96
N GLY A 23 -1.27 -9.23 41.57
CA GLY A 23 0.12 -9.45 41.10
C GLY A 23 1.08 -8.34 41.44
N ASP A 24 2.14 -8.22 40.64
CA ASP A 24 3.17 -7.20 40.76
C ASP A 24 3.07 -6.16 39.64
N CYS A 25 2.40 -5.07 39.96
CA CYS A 25 2.24 -3.94 39.03
C CYS A 25 3.42 -2.97 39.06
N GLN A 26 4.57 -3.36 39.62
CA GLN A 26 5.80 -2.58 39.59
C GLN A 26 6.82 -3.17 38.61
N ASN A 27 7.18 -4.44 38.77
CA ASN A 27 8.20 -5.08 37.94
C ASN A 27 7.89 -6.56 37.66
N GLY A 28 6.64 -6.89 37.37
CA GLY A 28 6.21 -8.27 37.18
C GLY A 28 4.88 -8.37 36.46
N GLU A 29 4.26 -9.55 36.55
CA GLU A 29 2.92 -9.75 36.03
C GLU A 29 1.86 -9.25 37.01
N GLY A 30 0.94 -8.43 36.53
CA GLY A 30 -0.10 -7.85 37.35
C GLY A 30 -1.37 -7.53 36.58
N THR A 31 -2.37 -7.10 37.37
CA THR A 31 -3.62 -6.55 36.85
C THR A 31 -3.83 -5.19 37.48
N TYR A 32 -3.96 -4.18 36.65
CA TYR A 32 -4.13 -2.80 37.10
C TYR A 32 -5.42 -2.21 36.53
N LYS A 33 -6.19 -1.54 37.37
CA LYS A 33 -7.41 -0.85 36.97
C LYS A 33 -7.13 0.64 36.84
N TYR A 34 -7.26 1.18 35.63
CA TYR A 34 -7.30 2.61 35.33
C TYR A 34 -8.74 3.10 35.49
N ILE A 35 -8.94 4.21 36.22
CA ILE A 35 -10.26 4.73 36.49
C ILE A 35 -10.87 5.28 35.21
N ASP A 36 -12.14 4.89 34.97
CA ASP A 36 -12.95 5.33 33.84
C ASP A 36 -12.39 4.98 32.46
N GLU A 37 -11.20 4.35 32.41
CA GLU A 37 -10.52 4.02 31.13
C GLU A 37 -10.53 2.53 30.84
N GLY A 38 -10.19 1.68 31.83
CA GLY A 38 -10.20 0.25 31.61
C GLY A 38 -9.30 -0.55 32.54
N THR A 39 -8.93 -1.75 32.10
CA THR A 39 -8.10 -2.67 32.87
C THR A 39 -6.96 -3.20 32.00
N PHE A 40 -5.74 -3.13 32.54
CA PHE A 40 -4.56 -3.76 31.95
C PHE A 40 -4.19 -5.04 32.70
N VAL A 41 -3.89 -6.09 31.94
CA VAL A 41 -3.39 -7.38 32.44
C VAL A 41 -2.11 -7.70 31.68
N GLY A 42 -1.00 -7.79 32.39
CA GLY A 42 0.28 -8.07 31.73
C GLY A 42 1.48 -7.76 32.58
N VAL A 43 2.60 -7.52 31.91
CA VAL A 43 3.90 -7.21 32.50
C VAL A 43 4.04 -5.72 32.71
N PHE A 44 4.49 -5.35 33.91
CA PHE A 44 4.85 -3.98 34.30
C PHE A 44 6.37 -3.83 34.39
N LYS A 45 6.85 -2.61 34.11
CA LYS A 45 8.25 -2.20 34.29
C LYS A 45 8.28 -0.82 34.95
N ASN A 46 8.89 -0.73 36.12
CA ASN A 46 8.99 0.51 36.92
C ASN A 46 7.62 1.16 37.21
N GLY A 47 6.58 0.36 37.31
CA GLY A 47 5.21 0.82 37.52
C GLY A 47 4.39 1.04 36.26
N ASP A 48 5.03 1.10 35.08
CA ASP A 48 4.38 1.34 33.80
C ASP A 48 3.92 0.05 33.14
N ALA A 49 2.74 0.07 32.51
CA ALA A 49 2.26 -1.00 31.64
C ALA A 49 3.22 -1.18 30.45
N PHE A 50 3.74 -2.38 30.24
CA PHE A 50 4.77 -2.63 29.24
C PHE A 50 4.31 -3.57 28.12
N LYS A 51 3.76 -4.75 28.47
CA LYS A 51 3.29 -5.74 27.51
C LYS A 51 2.16 -6.55 28.09
N GLY A 52 1.04 -6.62 27.37
CA GLY A 52 -0.13 -7.33 27.87
C GLY A 52 -1.38 -7.06 27.06
N VAL A 53 -2.50 -7.07 27.76
CA VAL A 53 -3.83 -6.81 27.21
C VAL A 53 -4.46 -5.64 27.97
N PHE A 54 -4.85 -4.61 27.25
CA PHE A 54 -5.65 -3.50 27.78
C PHE A 54 -7.07 -3.60 27.27
N THR A 55 -8.02 -3.69 28.17
CA THR A 55 -9.46 -3.64 27.88
C THR A 55 -9.96 -2.24 28.18
N ASN A 56 -10.15 -1.43 27.14
CA ASN A 56 -10.68 -0.07 27.28
C ASN A 56 -12.19 -0.11 27.44
N THR A 57 -12.71 0.56 28.48
CA THR A 57 -14.14 0.59 28.85
C THR A 57 -14.75 1.99 28.79
N MET A 58 -14.05 2.97 28.22
CA MET A 58 -14.57 4.33 28.00
C MET A 58 -15.77 4.35 27.04
N PHE A 59 -15.88 3.35 26.19
CA PHE A 59 -16.95 3.22 25.20
C PHE A 59 -18.08 2.33 25.72
N SER A 60 -19.25 2.42 25.09
CA SER A 60 -20.44 1.62 25.48
C SER A 60 -20.20 0.10 25.40
N LYS A 61 -19.23 -0.32 24.62
CA LYS A 61 -18.72 -1.68 24.54
C LYS A 61 -17.19 -1.64 24.56
N PRO A 62 -16.51 -2.63 25.15
CA PRO A 62 -15.08 -2.61 25.31
C PRO A 62 -14.35 -2.73 23.97
N ILE A 63 -13.19 -2.08 23.89
CA ILE A 63 -12.18 -2.27 22.86
C ILE A 63 -10.98 -2.94 23.53
N VAL A 64 -10.45 -3.99 22.90
CA VAL A 64 -9.33 -4.75 23.45
C VAL A 64 -8.09 -4.50 22.63
N PHE A 65 -7.00 -4.15 23.29
CA PHE A 65 -5.68 -3.99 22.73
C PHE A 65 -4.74 -5.03 23.32
N GLU A 66 -3.99 -5.71 22.48
CA GLU A 66 -2.96 -6.66 22.89
C GLU A 66 -1.62 -6.26 22.25
N GLY A 67 -0.56 -6.20 23.04
CA GLY A 67 0.76 -5.86 22.52
C GLY A 67 1.67 -5.19 23.53
N TYR A 68 2.47 -4.25 23.03
CA TYR A 68 3.32 -3.40 23.83
C TYR A 68 2.64 -2.05 24.08
N PHE A 69 2.92 -1.44 25.23
CA PHE A 69 2.28 -0.21 25.67
C PHE A 69 3.32 0.80 26.13
N ILE A 70 2.92 2.05 26.05
CA ILE A 70 3.56 3.21 26.67
C ILE A 70 2.53 3.74 27.66
N ASP A 71 2.90 3.83 28.94
CA ASP A 71 2.02 4.41 29.94
C ASP A 71 2.08 5.94 29.88
N THR A 72 0.94 6.57 30.02
CA THR A 72 0.75 8.02 29.97
C THR A 72 -0.07 8.49 31.15
N ASP A 73 -0.11 9.80 31.40
CA ASP A 73 -0.96 10.38 32.46
C ASP A 73 -2.44 10.04 32.27
N ASN A 74 -2.86 9.67 31.05
CA ASN A 74 -4.22 9.27 30.68
C ASN A 74 -4.33 7.75 30.45
N GLY A 75 -3.46 6.93 31.07
CA GLY A 75 -3.45 5.48 30.95
C GLY A 75 -2.58 4.93 29.82
N PRO A 76 -2.58 3.59 29.62
CA PRO A 76 -1.70 2.93 28.67
C PRO A 76 -2.21 3.08 27.24
N VAL A 77 -1.34 3.54 26.35
CA VAL A 77 -1.58 3.59 24.91
C VAL A 77 -0.71 2.54 24.20
N ILE A 78 -1.17 2.00 23.07
CA ILE A 78 -0.41 1.01 22.33
C ILE A 78 0.89 1.65 21.78
N ASP A 79 2.02 0.95 21.90
CA ASP A 79 3.30 1.37 21.32
C ASP A 79 3.27 1.17 19.79
N SER A 80 3.04 2.24 19.06
CA SER A 80 2.95 2.21 17.59
C SER A 80 4.26 1.80 16.90
N SER A 81 5.40 1.77 17.62
CA SER A 81 6.67 1.27 17.09
C SER A 81 6.76 -0.26 17.12
N LYS A 82 5.81 -0.93 17.73
CA LYS A 82 5.71 -2.39 17.88
C LYS A 82 4.43 -2.90 17.25
N LYS A 83 4.46 -4.16 16.83
CA LYS A 83 3.23 -4.82 16.38
C LYS A 83 2.31 -5.08 17.57
N GLY A 84 1.05 -4.79 17.37
CA GLY A 84 -0.01 -5.06 18.32
C GLY A 84 -1.28 -5.53 17.61
N LYS A 85 -2.29 -5.84 18.40
CA LYS A 85 -3.62 -6.22 17.93
C LYS A 85 -4.68 -5.37 18.62
N MET A 86 -5.68 -4.96 17.87
CA MET A 86 -6.88 -4.30 18.37
C MET A 86 -8.11 -5.08 17.94
N ILE A 87 -9.03 -5.31 18.86
CA ILE A 87 -10.34 -5.91 18.60
C ILE A 87 -11.40 -4.91 19.01
N HIS A 88 -12.14 -4.43 18.03
CA HIS A 88 -13.24 -3.51 18.24
C HIS A 88 -14.57 -4.28 18.31
N PHE A 89 -15.49 -3.84 19.11
CA PHE A 89 -16.79 -4.49 19.33
C PHE A 89 -17.68 -4.61 18.07
N SER A 90 -17.40 -3.84 17.02
CA SER A 90 -18.09 -3.94 15.72
C SER A 90 -17.55 -5.04 14.80
N ASN A 91 -16.80 -6.02 15.33
CA ASN A 91 -16.10 -7.05 14.57
C ASN A 91 -15.07 -6.47 13.58
N TYR A 92 -14.39 -5.43 14.01
CA TYR A 92 -13.28 -4.80 13.33
C TYR A 92 -12.00 -5.14 14.10
N GLU A 93 -11.06 -5.76 13.42
CA GLU A 93 -9.79 -6.19 14.00
C GLU A 93 -8.64 -5.59 13.20
N LEU A 94 -7.63 -5.07 13.90
CA LEU A 94 -6.36 -4.63 13.34
C LEU A 94 -5.24 -5.46 13.97
N GLU A 95 -4.28 -5.88 13.16
CA GLU A 95 -3.04 -6.51 13.63
C GLU A 95 -1.86 -5.93 12.85
N GLY A 96 -0.90 -5.34 13.55
CA GLY A 96 0.25 -4.70 12.93
C GLY A 96 0.71 -3.47 13.70
N PHE A 97 1.20 -2.46 12.98
CA PHE A 97 1.60 -1.18 13.58
C PHE A 97 0.38 -0.27 13.70
N ILE A 98 -0.17 -0.21 14.91
CA ILE A 98 -1.40 0.53 15.21
C ILE A 98 -1.04 1.87 15.83
N THR A 99 -1.60 2.95 15.31
CA THR A 99 -1.44 4.32 15.83
C THR A 99 -2.79 4.84 16.27
N GLU A 100 -2.86 5.41 17.46
CA GLU A 100 -4.02 6.15 17.92
C GLU A 100 -4.00 7.55 17.32
N ILE A 101 -5.13 7.98 16.78
CA ILE A 101 -5.35 9.33 16.29
C ILE A 101 -6.42 9.99 17.16
N ILE A 102 -6.10 11.15 17.71
CA ILE A 102 -7.05 11.96 18.49
C ILE A 102 -7.36 13.21 17.67
N THR A 103 -8.62 13.37 17.30
CA THR A 103 -9.13 14.60 16.67
C THR A 103 -10.01 15.36 17.64
N ASP A 104 -9.87 16.69 17.67
CA ASP A 104 -10.73 17.57 18.45
C ASP A 104 -11.77 18.20 17.52
N GLU A 105 -13.02 17.79 17.69
CA GLU A 105 -14.14 18.38 16.98
C GLU A 105 -15.02 19.15 17.96
N ASN A 106 -14.94 20.48 17.94
CA ASN A 106 -15.73 21.38 18.78
C ASN A 106 -15.60 21.12 20.32
N GLY A 107 -14.36 20.83 20.76
CA GLY A 107 -14.08 20.51 22.18
C GLY A 107 -14.39 19.07 22.57
N ARG A 108 -14.77 18.21 21.61
CA ARG A 108 -14.96 16.78 21.81
C ARG A 108 -13.80 16.00 21.21
N LYS A 109 -13.08 15.27 22.03
CA LYS A 109 -12.03 14.35 21.56
C LYS A 109 -12.65 13.11 20.92
N LEU A 110 -12.32 12.86 19.66
CA LEU A 110 -12.65 11.64 18.94
C LEU A 110 -11.37 10.81 18.84
N TYR A 111 -11.49 9.53 19.17
CA TYR A 111 -10.40 8.57 19.14
C TYR A 111 -10.62 7.62 17.97
N ASP A 112 -9.59 7.43 17.15
CA ASP A 112 -9.55 6.44 16.08
C ASP A 112 -8.22 5.70 16.14
N TRP A 113 -8.20 4.48 15.60
CA TRP A 113 -7.03 3.64 15.57
C TRP A 113 -6.79 3.19 14.14
N VAL A 114 -5.59 3.43 13.65
CA VAL A 114 -5.25 3.18 12.26
C VAL A 114 -4.02 2.28 12.15
N LEU A 115 -4.04 1.39 11.16
CA LEU A 115 -2.84 0.70 10.69
C LEU A 115 -2.01 1.64 9.83
N ASN A 116 -0.72 1.74 10.17
CA ASN A 116 0.30 2.38 9.35
C ASN A 116 1.50 1.43 9.22
N GLY A 117 1.80 0.96 8.00
CA GLY A 117 2.82 -0.05 7.74
C GLY A 117 2.24 -1.46 7.60
N LEU A 118 3.08 -2.48 7.73
CA LEU A 118 2.69 -3.88 7.52
C LEU A 118 1.70 -4.38 8.57
N GLY A 119 0.59 -4.95 8.13
CA GLY A 119 -0.43 -5.46 9.02
C GLY A 119 -1.52 -6.27 8.33
N GLU A 120 -2.52 -6.60 9.14
CA GLU A 120 -3.76 -7.25 8.72
C GLU A 120 -4.94 -6.46 9.29
N LYS A 121 -5.95 -6.25 8.45
CA LYS A 121 -7.24 -5.65 8.82
C LYS A 121 -8.35 -6.61 8.46
N LYS A 122 -9.22 -6.90 9.43
CA LYS A 122 -10.42 -7.70 9.25
C LYS A 122 -11.65 -6.90 9.64
N PHE A 123 -12.65 -6.88 8.81
CA PHE A 123 -13.86 -6.10 9.05
C PHE A 123 -15.10 -6.76 8.46
N LEU A 124 -16.25 -6.44 9.06
CA LEU A 124 -17.55 -6.89 8.59
C LEU A 124 -17.98 -6.05 7.38
N THR A 125 -18.31 -6.72 6.29
CA THR A 125 -18.84 -6.07 5.08
C THR A 125 -20.34 -5.78 5.22
N GLN A 126 -20.86 -4.91 4.39
CA GLN A 126 -22.30 -4.61 4.34
C GLN A 126 -23.17 -5.84 4.07
N ASN A 127 -22.62 -6.86 3.41
CA ASN A 127 -23.30 -8.12 3.11
C ASN A 127 -23.23 -9.17 4.23
N GLY A 128 -22.72 -8.80 5.41
CA GLY A 128 -22.66 -9.63 6.61
C GLY A 128 -21.53 -10.65 6.70
N GLY A 129 -20.63 -10.68 5.71
CA GLY A 129 -19.43 -11.52 5.74
C GLY A 129 -18.18 -10.72 6.13
N PHE A 130 -17.09 -11.40 6.48
CA PHE A 130 -15.82 -10.76 6.80
C PHE A 130 -14.96 -10.62 5.56
N GLN A 131 -14.32 -9.44 5.42
CA GLN A 131 -13.21 -9.24 4.50
C GLN A 131 -11.92 -9.12 5.32
N VAL A 132 -10.82 -9.66 4.78
CA VAL A 132 -9.48 -9.55 5.35
C VAL A 132 -8.55 -8.92 4.32
N GLU A 133 -7.82 -7.92 4.74
CA GLU A 133 -6.80 -7.23 3.94
C GLU A 133 -5.46 -7.39 4.64
N LYS A 134 -4.39 -7.72 3.87
CA LYS A 134 -3.01 -7.91 4.36
C LYS A 134 -2.03 -7.20 3.47
N GLY A 135 -1.06 -6.54 4.07
CA GLY A 135 -0.01 -5.81 3.38
C GLY A 135 0.38 -4.54 4.11
N SER A 136 0.90 -3.57 3.39
CA SER A 136 1.23 -2.25 3.89
C SER A 136 -0.01 -1.35 3.88
N PHE A 137 -0.22 -0.62 4.97
CA PHE A 137 -1.35 0.28 5.15
C PHE A 137 -0.89 1.72 5.33
N ILE A 138 -1.71 2.64 4.85
CA ILE A 138 -1.63 4.07 5.14
C ILE A 138 -3.01 4.49 5.67
N ASN A 139 -3.09 4.87 6.93
CA ASN A 139 -4.34 5.28 7.60
C ASN A 139 -5.49 4.28 7.37
N ASN A 140 -5.28 3.00 7.69
CA ASN A 140 -6.24 1.90 7.49
C ASN A 140 -6.57 1.55 6.03
N ILE A 141 -5.95 2.18 5.04
CA ILE A 141 -6.16 1.91 3.62
C ILE A 141 -5.00 1.04 3.14
N LEU A 142 -5.31 -0.13 2.57
CA LEU A 142 -4.31 -1.00 1.97
C LEU A 142 -3.65 -0.32 0.77
N ASN A 143 -2.32 -0.27 0.80
CA ASN A 143 -1.48 0.37 -0.22
C ASN A 143 -0.19 -0.44 -0.34
N ASP A 144 -0.19 -1.45 -1.21
CA ASP A 144 0.89 -2.43 -1.29
C ASP A 144 0.99 -2.98 -2.72
N GLU A 145 2.20 -3.16 -3.23
CA GLU A 145 2.45 -3.77 -4.55
C GLU A 145 2.12 -5.28 -4.55
N ASN A 146 2.13 -5.92 -3.40
CA ASN A 146 1.88 -7.35 -3.20
C ASN A 146 0.81 -7.60 -2.11
N GLY A 147 -0.21 -6.76 -2.08
CA GLY A 147 -1.30 -6.84 -1.13
C GLY A 147 -2.16 -8.09 -1.32
N THR A 148 -2.78 -8.54 -0.24
CA THR A 148 -3.76 -9.64 -0.28
C THR A 148 -5.12 -9.15 0.20
N ILE A 149 -6.17 -9.48 -0.55
CA ILE A 149 -7.57 -9.26 -0.14
C ILE A 149 -8.29 -10.58 -0.16
N ILE A 150 -8.89 -10.97 0.97
CA ILE A 150 -9.75 -12.15 1.09
C ILE A 150 -11.17 -11.65 1.28
N TYR A 151 -12.00 -11.87 0.28
CA TYR A 151 -13.39 -11.43 0.28
C TYR A 151 -14.28 -12.36 1.12
N SER A 152 -15.43 -11.86 1.52
CA SER A 152 -16.39 -12.60 2.35
C SER A 152 -16.93 -13.89 1.70
N ASN A 153 -16.88 -14.00 0.39
CA ASN A 153 -17.24 -15.22 -0.36
C ASN A 153 -16.08 -16.23 -0.48
N GLY A 154 -14.92 -15.95 0.12
CA GLY A 154 -13.72 -16.80 0.06
C GLY A 154 -12.83 -16.57 -1.17
N THR A 155 -13.24 -15.76 -2.15
CA THR A 155 -12.38 -15.33 -3.25
C THR A 155 -11.17 -14.57 -2.70
N LYS A 156 -9.99 -14.79 -3.29
CA LYS A 156 -8.77 -14.12 -2.87
C LYS A 156 -8.14 -13.36 -4.03
N TYR A 157 -7.70 -12.16 -3.75
CA TYR A 157 -6.85 -11.38 -4.63
C TYR A 157 -5.45 -11.26 -4.04
N PHE A 158 -4.43 -11.37 -4.89
CA PHE A 158 -3.04 -11.10 -4.57
C PHE A 158 -2.42 -10.26 -5.68
N GLY A 159 -1.83 -9.12 -5.34
CA GLY A 159 -1.23 -8.20 -6.30
C GLY A 159 -1.24 -6.75 -5.83
N GLY A 160 -1.03 -5.83 -6.76
CA GLY A 160 -0.99 -4.40 -6.49
C GLY A 160 -2.33 -3.86 -5.97
N VAL A 161 -2.25 -3.07 -4.91
CA VAL A 161 -3.39 -2.33 -4.34
C VAL A 161 -2.95 -0.90 -4.08
N VAL A 162 -3.68 0.05 -4.60
CA VAL A 162 -3.46 1.49 -4.41
C VAL A 162 -4.73 2.12 -3.89
N ASN A 163 -4.66 2.84 -2.77
CA ASN A 163 -5.80 3.47 -2.13
C ASN A 163 -6.97 2.50 -1.89
N GLY A 164 -6.68 1.25 -1.50
CA GLY A 164 -7.66 0.20 -1.24
C GLY A 164 -8.28 -0.44 -2.49
N LYS A 165 -7.85 -0.05 -3.69
CA LYS A 165 -8.34 -0.59 -4.95
C LYS A 165 -7.25 -1.43 -5.64
N ARG A 166 -7.67 -2.53 -6.27
CA ARG A 166 -6.78 -3.38 -7.07
C ARG A 166 -6.19 -2.56 -8.21
N GLN A 167 -4.87 -2.61 -8.37
CA GLN A 167 -4.14 -1.79 -9.33
C GLN A 167 -2.88 -2.53 -9.80
N GLY A 168 -2.56 -2.46 -11.11
CA GLY A 168 -1.39 -3.12 -11.67
C GLY A 168 -1.58 -4.64 -11.80
N LEU A 169 -0.49 -5.39 -11.74
CA LEU A 169 -0.53 -6.85 -11.85
C LEU A 169 -1.15 -7.48 -10.61
N GLY A 170 -2.03 -8.45 -10.84
CA GLY A 170 -2.67 -9.18 -9.75
C GLY A 170 -3.41 -10.41 -10.22
N LYS A 171 -3.68 -11.30 -9.26
CA LYS A 171 -4.31 -12.59 -9.45
C LYS A 171 -5.49 -12.75 -8.52
N GLU A 172 -6.63 -13.10 -9.08
CA GLU A 172 -7.84 -13.46 -8.34
C GLU A 172 -8.06 -14.97 -8.43
N THR A 173 -8.33 -15.60 -7.29
CA THR A 173 -8.59 -17.03 -7.21
C THR A 173 -9.95 -17.29 -6.56
N THR A 174 -10.60 -18.35 -6.99
CA THR A 174 -11.80 -18.90 -6.33
C THR A 174 -11.46 -19.44 -4.93
N PRO A 175 -12.46 -19.69 -4.07
CA PRO A 175 -12.23 -20.23 -2.71
C PRO A 175 -11.49 -21.58 -2.69
N ASP A 176 -11.66 -22.40 -3.71
CA ASP A 176 -10.98 -23.69 -3.90
C ASP A 176 -9.57 -23.58 -4.52
N GLY A 177 -9.14 -22.34 -4.83
CA GLY A 177 -7.80 -22.03 -5.35
C GLY A 177 -7.65 -22.02 -6.86
N GLY A 178 -8.75 -22.23 -7.60
CA GLY A 178 -8.76 -22.07 -9.05
C GLY A 178 -8.49 -20.62 -9.46
N ILE A 179 -7.73 -20.41 -10.55
CA ILE A 179 -7.47 -19.07 -11.08
C ILE A 179 -8.74 -18.58 -11.77
N GLN A 180 -9.26 -17.45 -11.34
CA GLN A 180 -10.42 -16.79 -11.92
C GLN A 180 -10.00 -15.66 -12.89
N ARG A 181 -9.03 -14.86 -12.47
CA ARG A 181 -8.46 -13.75 -13.25
C ARG A 181 -6.98 -13.63 -12.93
N ASP A 182 -6.16 -13.40 -13.94
CA ASP A 182 -4.72 -13.19 -13.82
C ASP A 182 -4.32 -12.12 -14.84
N GLY A 183 -3.66 -11.06 -14.42
CA GLY A 183 -3.29 -9.96 -15.29
C GLY A 183 -3.48 -8.60 -14.66
N ASN A 184 -3.89 -7.62 -15.46
CA ASN A 184 -3.94 -6.23 -15.07
C ASN A 184 -5.26 -5.82 -14.43
N TRP A 185 -5.14 -4.90 -13.48
CA TRP A 185 -6.24 -4.30 -12.75
C TRP A 185 -6.10 -2.77 -12.74
N TYR A 186 -7.21 -2.09 -12.89
CA TYR A 186 -7.26 -0.64 -12.81
C TYR A 186 -8.52 -0.19 -12.05
N ASP A 187 -8.31 0.64 -11.05
CA ASP A 187 -9.40 1.18 -10.19
C ASP A 187 -10.33 0.11 -9.60
N GLY A 188 -9.79 -1.09 -9.32
CA GLY A 188 -10.51 -2.23 -8.76
C GLY A 188 -11.08 -3.20 -9.80
N GLU A 189 -11.09 -2.86 -11.08
CA GLU A 189 -11.62 -3.70 -12.16
C GLU A 189 -10.52 -4.49 -12.88
N TRP A 190 -10.82 -5.72 -13.28
CA TRP A 190 -9.95 -6.53 -14.09
C TRP A 190 -10.00 -6.13 -15.55
N ILE A 191 -8.84 -5.97 -16.15
CA ILE A 191 -8.68 -5.59 -17.55
C ILE A 191 -8.46 -6.85 -18.38
N ASP A 192 -9.46 -7.20 -19.20
CA ASP A 192 -9.37 -8.32 -20.13
C ASP A 192 -8.74 -7.87 -21.45
N ALA A 193 -7.42 -8.03 -21.55
CA ALA A 193 -6.65 -7.66 -22.75
C ALA A 193 -7.06 -8.43 -24.03
N ASN A 194 -7.90 -9.48 -23.91
CA ASN A 194 -8.29 -10.30 -25.05
C ASN A 194 -9.70 -9.98 -25.59
N LYS A 195 -10.35 -9.01 -25.03
CA LYS A 195 -11.75 -8.76 -25.30
C LYS A 195 -11.97 -7.86 -26.52
N ASN A 196 -11.83 -8.34 -27.73
CA ASN A 196 -12.41 -7.83 -28.98
C ASN A 196 -11.52 -7.10 -30.00
N ASN A 197 -10.23 -6.99 -29.87
CA ASN A 197 -9.41 -6.41 -30.93
C ASN A 197 -8.21 -7.31 -31.27
N PRO A 198 -8.16 -7.99 -32.44
CA PRO A 198 -7.04 -8.87 -32.80
C PRO A 198 -5.71 -8.12 -32.98
N ASN A 199 -5.76 -6.81 -33.11
CA ASN A 199 -4.59 -5.94 -33.22
C ASN A 199 -4.30 -5.16 -31.92
N ALA A 200 -5.08 -5.41 -30.86
CA ALA A 200 -4.83 -4.77 -29.57
C ALA A 200 -3.50 -5.21 -28.96
N ILE A 201 -2.81 -4.27 -28.38
CA ILE A 201 -1.55 -4.46 -27.68
C ILE A 201 -1.85 -4.37 -26.20
N PRO A 202 -1.66 -5.46 -25.44
CA PRO A 202 -1.89 -5.42 -23.99
C PRO A 202 -1.02 -4.37 -23.32
N ILE A 203 -1.64 -3.57 -22.44
CA ILE A 203 -0.94 -2.68 -21.53
C ILE A 203 -1.02 -3.20 -20.11
N SER A 204 -0.04 -2.84 -19.29
CA SER A 204 -0.03 -3.10 -17.85
C SER A 204 0.17 -1.80 -17.09
N PHE A 205 0.10 -1.85 -15.76
CA PHE A 205 0.26 -0.68 -14.92
C PHE A 205 1.32 -0.93 -13.86
N ASP A 206 2.20 0.06 -13.68
CA ASP A 206 3.14 0.16 -12.58
C ASP A 206 2.85 1.48 -11.86
N GLY A 207 2.18 1.39 -10.70
CA GLY A 207 1.60 2.56 -10.05
C GLY A 207 0.64 3.31 -10.98
N SER A 208 0.98 4.55 -11.33
CA SER A 208 0.23 5.38 -12.28
C SER A 208 0.75 5.32 -13.73
N SER A 209 1.82 4.58 -13.97
CA SER A 209 2.46 4.48 -15.27
C SER A 209 1.83 3.38 -16.12
N ILE A 210 1.61 3.64 -17.39
CA ILE A 210 1.18 2.66 -18.36
C ILE A 210 2.42 1.97 -18.94
N MET A 211 2.46 0.65 -18.87
CA MET A 211 3.57 -0.17 -19.32
C MET A 211 3.19 -0.96 -20.57
N VAL A 212 4.11 -1.06 -21.51
CA VAL A 212 3.96 -1.79 -22.78
C VAL A 212 5.15 -2.70 -22.98
N ASP A 213 4.90 -3.95 -23.37
CA ASP A 213 5.95 -4.87 -23.77
C ASP A 213 6.44 -4.55 -25.19
N VAL A 214 7.71 -4.20 -25.32
CA VAL A 214 8.39 -3.95 -26.59
C VAL A 214 9.33 -5.11 -26.90
N ASP A 215 9.18 -5.70 -28.08
CA ASP A 215 9.98 -6.85 -28.51
C ASP A 215 11.19 -6.39 -29.36
N PHE A 216 12.36 -6.68 -28.87
CA PHE A 216 13.65 -6.51 -29.55
C PHE A 216 14.14 -7.87 -30.08
N ASN A 217 13.55 -8.32 -31.20
CA ASN A 217 13.90 -9.56 -31.88
C ASN A 217 13.84 -10.81 -30.98
N GLY A 218 12.75 -10.94 -30.21
CA GLY A 218 12.48 -12.07 -29.31
C GLY A 218 12.78 -11.80 -27.83
N THR A 219 13.44 -10.70 -27.51
CA THR A 219 13.60 -10.25 -26.12
C THR A 219 12.62 -9.12 -25.83
N LYS A 220 11.71 -9.34 -24.89
CA LYS A 220 10.74 -8.34 -24.46
C LYS A 220 11.30 -7.49 -23.34
N ILE A 221 11.17 -6.18 -23.49
CA ILE A 221 11.46 -5.18 -22.45
C ILE A 221 10.17 -4.45 -22.15
N GLN A 222 9.81 -4.38 -20.89
CA GLN A 222 8.69 -3.58 -20.43
C GLN A 222 9.11 -2.11 -20.38
N MET A 223 8.37 -1.26 -21.06
CA MET A 223 8.67 0.17 -21.20
C MET A 223 7.47 1.02 -20.75
N THR A 224 7.74 2.12 -20.09
CA THR A 224 6.70 3.11 -19.77
C THR A 224 6.25 3.81 -21.04
N LEU A 225 4.96 3.78 -21.32
CA LEU A 225 4.36 4.58 -22.40
C LEU A 225 4.38 6.04 -21.97
N ASP A 226 5.14 6.87 -22.70
CA ASP A 226 5.31 8.28 -22.38
C ASP A 226 5.06 9.16 -23.61
N THR A 227 3.85 9.73 -23.68
CA THR A 227 3.47 10.67 -24.74
C THR A 227 4.13 12.05 -24.59
N GLY A 228 4.76 12.32 -23.44
CA GLY A 228 5.58 13.52 -23.22
C GLY A 228 7.02 13.36 -23.72
N ALA A 229 7.48 12.13 -23.93
CA ALA A 229 8.81 11.86 -24.46
C ALA A 229 8.80 11.90 -25.98
N SER A 230 9.58 12.79 -26.59
CA SER A 230 9.75 12.82 -28.04
C SER A 230 10.55 11.62 -28.58
N THR A 231 11.43 11.06 -27.74
CA THR A 231 12.38 9.99 -28.10
C THR A 231 12.20 8.79 -27.18
N THR A 232 12.09 7.62 -27.78
CA THR A 232 12.13 6.32 -27.07
C THR A 232 13.51 6.13 -26.43
N SER A 233 13.57 5.68 -25.18
CA SER A 233 14.84 5.52 -24.46
C SER A 233 14.93 4.21 -23.71
N LEU A 234 16.15 3.71 -23.57
CA LEU A 234 16.52 2.58 -22.74
C LEU A 234 17.57 3.01 -21.71
N ASN A 235 17.56 2.35 -20.57
CA ASN A 235 18.70 2.44 -19.68
C ASN A 235 19.91 1.71 -20.32
N LYS A 236 21.08 2.11 -19.87
CA LYS A 236 22.35 1.64 -20.45
C LYS A 236 22.55 0.13 -20.30
N ILE A 237 22.11 -0.44 -19.19
CA ILE A 237 22.28 -1.88 -18.90
C ILE A 237 21.48 -2.72 -19.90
N GLU A 238 20.18 -2.40 -20.07
CA GLU A 238 19.32 -3.14 -20.99
C GLU A 238 19.74 -2.96 -22.44
N PHE A 239 20.09 -1.75 -22.85
CA PHE A 239 20.56 -1.49 -24.21
C PHE A 239 21.77 -2.35 -24.56
N TYR A 240 22.83 -2.35 -23.72
CA TYR A 240 24.03 -3.15 -24.03
C TYR A 240 23.80 -4.64 -23.87
N SER A 241 22.86 -5.07 -23.03
CA SER A 241 22.44 -6.48 -22.97
C SER A 241 21.82 -6.93 -24.28
N LEU A 242 20.92 -6.12 -24.86
CA LEU A 242 20.32 -6.41 -26.18
C LEU A 242 21.36 -6.45 -27.30
N VAL A 243 22.35 -5.57 -27.28
CA VAL A 243 23.47 -5.57 -28.24
C VAL A 243 24.30 -6.84 -28.08
N ALA A 244 24.69 -7.19 -26.86
CA ALA A 244 25.49 -8.38 -26.55
C ALA A 244 24.78 -9.67 -26.94
N LEU A 245 23.47 -9.75 -26.81
CA LEU A 245 22.62 -10.86 -27.23
C LEU A 245 22.34 -10.87 -28.74
N GLY A 246 22.79 -9.85 -29.49
CA GLY A 246 22.54 -9.75 -30.94
C GLY A 246 21.08 -9.43 -31.30
N GLN A 247 20.28 -8.97 -30.34
CA GLN A 247 18.85 -8.70 -30.54
C GLN A 247 18.61 -7.39 -31.30
N ILE A 248 19.52 -6.45 -31.20
CA ILE A 248 19.48 -5.19 -31.96
C ILE A 248 20.74 -5.02 -32.80
N LYS A 249 20.56 -4.39 -33.95
CA LYS A 249 21.68 -3.99 -34.84
C LYS A 249 21.72 -2.47 -34.89
N ILE A 250 22.86 -1.91 -34.50
CA ILE A 250 23.09 -0.47 -34.52
C ILE A 250 23.42 -0.08 -35.95
N LYS A 251 22.75 0.91 -36.51
CA LYS A 251 23.00 1.50 -37.83
C LYS A 251 23.79 2.81 -37.73
N ASN A 252 23.57 3.57 -36.68
CA ASN A 252 24.23 4.83 -36.43
C ASN A 252 24.30 5.14 -34.94
N GLU A 253 25.28 5.93 -34.55
CA GLU A 253 25.49 6.43 -33.18
C GLU A 253 25.87 7.89 -33.20
N GLN A 254 25.30 8.69 -32.29
CA GLN A 254 25.68 10.09 -32.11
C GLN A 254 25.50 10.50 -30.62
N ASP A 255 26.19 11.56 -30.23
CA ASP A 255 25.98 12.15 -28.92
C ASP A 255 24.61 12.84 -28.85
N GLY A 256 23.93 12.71 -27.73
CA GLY A 256 22.60 13.27 -27.48
C GLY A 256 22.51 14.03 -26.17
N SER A 257 21.56 14.96 -26.11
CA SER A 257 21.17 15.63 -24.88
C SER A 257 19.66 15.52 -24.72
N PHE A 258 19.23 15.15 -23.52
CA PHE A 258 17.83 14.87 -23.20
C PHE A 258 17.38 15.76 -22.06
N THR A 259 16.26 16.44 -22.22
CA THR A 259 15.61 17.16 -21.12
C THR A 259 14.71 16.19 -20.39
N ILE A 260 14.94 15.99 -19.10
CA ILE A 260 14.12 15.10 -18.26
C ILE A 260 13.01 15.88 -17.57
N ALA A 261 12.05 15.18 -16.94
CA ALA A 261 10.81 15.75 -16.43
C ALA A 261 10.97 16.91 -15.42
N ASN A 262 12.08 16.99 -14.70
CA ASN A 262 12.38 18.09 -13.78
C ASN A 262 13.02 19.30 -14.45
N GLY A 263 13.23 19.25 -15.79
CA GLY A 263 13.86 20.31 -16.57
C GLY A 263 15.38 20.21 -16.71
N ASP A 264 16.03 19.26 -16.05
CA ASP A 264 17.47 19.06 -16.18
C ASP A 264 17.83 18.48 -17.54
N VAL A 265 19.02 18.84 -18.05
CA VAL A 265 19.58 18.30 -19.27
C VAL A 265 20.62 17.23 -18.94
N VAL A 266 20.32 16.00 -19.36
CA VAL A 266 21.25 14.87 -19.22
C VAL A 266 21.89 14.50 -20.55
N LYS A 267 23.17 14.17 -20.51
CA LYS A 267 23.91 13.69 -21.67
C LYS A 267 23.72 12.18 -21.84
N GLY A 268 23.63 11.74 -23.06
CA GLY A 268 23.51 10.33 -23.42
C GLY A 268 23.96 10.08 -24.86
N LYS A 269 23.63 8.92 -25.36
CA LYS A 269 23.86 8.56 -26.76
C LYS A 269 22.53 8.34 -27.47
N ILE A 270 22.47 8.65 -28.74
CA ILE A 270 21.35 8.31 -29.61
C ILE A 270 21.85 7.25 -30.59
N TYR A 271 21.18 6.12 -30.60
CA TYR A 271 21.46 5.02 -31.53
C TYR A 271 20.29 4.84 -32.49
N VAL A 272 20.56 4.69 -33.75
CA VAL A 272 19.57 4.22 -34.73
C VAL A 272 19.65 2.72 -34.79
N ILE A 273 18.59 2.04 -34.34
CA ILE A 273 18.50 0.58 -34.43
C ILE A 273 17.72 0.14 -35.66
N ASN A 274 17.95 -1.12 -36.07
CA ASN A 274 17.28 -1.66 -37.24
C ASN A 274 15.77 -1.76 -37.11
N LYS A 275 15.29 -2.35 -35.99
CA LYS A 275 13.88 -2.55 -35.73
C LYS A 275 13.58 -2.96 -34.27
N MET A 276 12.35 -2.77 -33.87
CA MET A 276 11.68 -3.33 -32.70
C MET A 276 10.22 -3.60 -33.03
N LYS A 277 9.46 -4.27 -32.17
CA LYS A 277 8.02 -4.49 -32.34
C LYS A 277 7.23 -4.02 -31.13
N ILE A 278 6.07 -3.47 -31.38
CA ILE A 278 5.05 -3.16 -30.39
C ILE A 278 3.81 -3.98 -30.78
N GLY A 279 3.51 -5.05 -30.05
CA GLY A 279 2.52 -6.04 -30.47
C GLY A 279 2.89 -6.65 -31.83
N SER A 280 1.97 -6.57 -32.81
CA SER A 280 2.19 -7.03 -34.19
C SER A 280 2.92 -6.03 -35.07
N TYR A 281 3.07 -4.76 -34.64
CA TYR A 281 3.63 -3.69 -35.45
C TYR A 281 5.16 -3.67 -35.40
N GLU A 282 5.80 -3.76 -36.57
CA GLU A 282 7.25 -3.65 -36.71
C GLU A 282 7.63 -2.18 -36.96
N ILE A 283 8.42 -1.61 -36.05
CA ILE A 283 8.91 -0.25 -36.08
C ILE A 283 10.36 -0.29 -36.56
N LYS A 284 10.69 0.43 -37.63
CA LYS A 284 12.03 0.39 -38.27
C LYS A 284 12.80 1.68 -38.09
N ASN A 285 14.12 1.59 -38.08
CA ASN A 285 15.04 2.72 -37.99
C ASN A 285 14.70 3.64 -36.79
N VAL A 286 14.54 3.03 -35.62
CA VAL A 286 14.16 3.73 -34.43
C VAL A 286 15.35 4.42 -33.83
N GLU A 287 15.20 5.71 -33.55
CA GLU A 287 16.16 6.44 -32.72
C GLU A 287 15.88 6.10 -31.24
N LEU A 288 16.90 5.49 -30.61
CA LEU A 288 16.87 5.17 -29.18
C LEU A 288 17.84 6.07 -28.42
N GLY A 289 17.34 6.80 -27.47
CA GLY A 289 18.15 7.45 -26.44
C GLY A 289 18.68 6.39 -25.45
N VAL A 290 19.98 6.40 -25.18
CA VAL A 290 20.59 5.54 -24.16
C VAL A 290 21.13 6.42 -23.05
N LEU A 291 20.49 6.28 -21.88
CA LEU A 291 20.73 7.11 -20.71
C LEU A 291 21.43 6.31 -19.60
N GLY A 292 21.61 6.89 -18.42
CA GLY A 292 22.29 6.26 -17.29
C GLY A 292 21.69 4.92 -16.86
N ASP A 293 22.43 4.15 -16.07
CA ASP A 293 22.10 2.77 -15.68
C ASP A 293 20.75 2.64 -14.91
N LYS A 294 20.30 3.72 -14.29
CA LYS A 294 19.04 3.80 -13.53
C LYS A 294 17.94 4.61 -14.25
N ALA A 295 18.13 4.96 -15.51
CA ALA A 295 17.11 5.66 -16.27
C ALA A 295 15.92 4.74 -16.56
N SER A 296 14.72 5.31 -16.60
CA SER A 296 13.53 4.57 -17.01
C SER A 296 13.57 4.25 -18.51
N ASN A 297 13.03 3.08 -18.87
CA ASN A 297 12.79 2.72 -20.25
C ASN A 297 11.50 3.39 -20.70
N LEU A 298 11.58 4.32 -21.65
CA LEU A 298 10.44 5.08 -22.13
C LEU A 298 10.11 4.75 -23.57
N LEU A 299 8.86 4.44 -23.85
CA LEU A 299 8.33 4.31 -25.20
C LEU A 299 7.75 5.66 -25.64
N GLY A 300 8.54 6.40 -26.42
CA GLY A 300 8.24 7.79 -26.82
C GLY A 300 7.54 7.90 -28.15
N LEU A 301 7.15 9.15 -28.48
CA LEU A 301 6.35 9.46 -29.68
C LEU A 301 7.04 9.07 -31.00
N ASN A 302 8.35 9.10 -31.08
CA ASN A 302 9.09 8.72 -32.28
C ASN A 302 8.88 7.26 -32.71
N ALA A 303 8.51 6.40 -31.76
CA ALA A 303 8.14 5.01 -32.04
C ALA A 303 6.63 4.82 -32.09
N LEU A 304 5.89 5.45 -31.17
CA LEU A 304 4.43 5.31 -31.06
C LEU A 304 3.69 5.80 -32.31
N LEU A 305 4.21 6.83 -33.02
CA LEU A 305 3.55 7.39 -34.19
C LEU A 305 4.03 6.83 -35.54
N GLN A 306 4.95 5.84 -35.54
CA GLN A 306 5.37 5.22 -36.80
C GLN A 306 4.31 4.29 -37.42
N PRO A 307 3.56 3.46 -36.66
CA PRO A 307 2.53 2.59 -37.24
C PRO A 307 1.38 3.38 -37.88
N THR A 308 0.95 4.44 -37.20
CA THR A 308 -0.14 5.35 -37.62
C THR A 308 0.11 6.75 -37.07
N ASN A 309 -0.71 7.69 -37.50
CA ASN A 309 -0.62 9.08 -36.97
C ASN A 309 -1.42 9.29 -35.66
N SER A 310 -1.96 8.22 -35.09
CA SER A 310 -2.75 8.27 -33.87
C SER A 310 -2.52 7.03 -33.02
N ILE A 311 -2.67 7.19 -31.73
CA ILE A 311 -2.72 6.10 -30.75
C ILE A 311 -4.01 6.22 -29.96
N ASN A 312 -4.60 5.08 -29.67
CA ASN A 312 -5.74 4.98 -28.74
C ASN A 312 -5.35 4.11 -27.57
N ILE A 313 -5.56 4.61 -26.36
CA ILE A 313 -5.30 3.91 -25.12
C ILE A 313 -6.64 3.70 -24.43
N ASP A 314 -7.12 2.47 -24.40
CA ASP A 314 -8.30 2.09 -23.65
C ASP A 314 -7.87 1.48 -22.32
N ILE A 315 -7.96 2.28 -21.27
CA ILE A 315 -7.60 1.87 -19.91
C ILE A 315 -8.57 0.79 -19.39
N ASN A 316 -9.83 0.82 -19.83
CA ASN A 316 -10.85 -0.12 -19.36
C ASN A 316 -10.66 -1.52 -19.94
N SER A 317 -10.29 -1.61 -21.21
CA SER A 317 -9.96 -2.90 -21.83
C SER A 317 -8.50 -3.32 -21.61
N GLY A 318 -7.64 -2.40 -21.14
CA GLY A 318 -6.20 -2.66 -20.99
C GLY A 318 -5.47 -2.77 -22.32
N GLU A 319 -5.86 -1.95 -23.29
CA GLU A 319 -5.39 -2.05 -24.66
C GLU A 319 -4.83 -0.74 -25.20
N LEU A 320 -3.71 -0.87 -25.91
CA LEU A 320 -3.19 0.14 -26.82
C LEU A 320 -3.50 -0.31 -28.25
N SER A 321 -3.94 0.60 -29.08
CA SER A 321 -4.13 0.36 -30.53
C SER A 321 -3.62 1.55 -31.37
N PHE A 322 -3.22 1.24 -32.60
CA PHE A 322 -2.73 2.21 -33.58
C PHE A 322 -3.75 2.42 -34.68
#